data_b5478c5f899d3ffe5ed1c97a506b7aa0
#
_entry.id   b5478c5f899d3ffe5ed1c97a506b7aa0
#
_cell.length_a   1.000
_cell.length_b   1.000
_cell.length_c   1.000
_cell.angle_alpha   90.00
_cell.angle_beta   90.00
_cell.angle_gamma   90.00
#
_symmetry.space_group_name_H-M   'P 1'
#
loop_
_entity.id
_entity.type
_entity.pdbx_description
1 polymer ?
#
loop_
_entity_poly.entity_id
_entity_poly.type
_entity_poly.pdbx_seq_one_letter_code
_entity_poly.pdbx_strand_id
1 'polypeptide(L)'
;MTMADEKTARYVAYIDSLITVSPKSQSAISREIGYKNPNILSLIKKGRIPLPVEKVLPLAEALNADPVRLMMMVLEDRQPELADFLRDQGIAPLTPEEREVLAAFRN
;
A
#
# COMPACT_ATOMS: atom_id res chain seq x y z
N MET A 1 -5.27 2.71 22.98
CA MET A 1 -5.30 2.65 21.53
C MET A 1 -5.59 4.02 20.99
N THR A 2 -4.88 4.41 19.99
CA THR A 2 -4.98 5.73 19.42
C THR A 2 -5.72 5.70 18.09
N MET A 3 -6.21 6.85 17.65
CA MET A 3 -6.93 6.97 16.38
C MET A 3 -6.05 6.62 15.18
N ALA A 4 -4.72 6.70 15.34
CA ALA A 4 -3.79 6.33 14.28
C ALA A 4 -3.95 4.87 13.87
N ASP A 5 -4.42 4.03 14.80
CA ASP A 5 -4.53 2.60 14.56
C ASP A 5 -5.55 2.23 13.47
N GLU A 6 -6.58 3.05 13.26
CA GLU A 6 -7.56 2.76 12.22
C GLU A 6 -6.93 2.84 10.81
N LYS A 7 -6.15 3.88 10.55
CA LYS A 7 -5.51 4.07 9.25
C LYS A 7 -4.38 3.07 9.04
N THR A 8 -3.62 2.78 10.09
CA THR A 8 -2.61 1.73 10.05
C THR A 8 -3.27 0.40 9.73
N ALA A 9 -4.39 0.10 10.39
CA ALA A 9 -5.11 -1.16 10.17
C ALA A 9 -5.59 -1.29 8.73
N ARG A 10 -5.95 -0.18 8.06
CA ARG A 10 -6.42 -0.22 6.68
C ARG A 10 -5.35 -0.72 5.73
N TYR A 11 -4.16 -0.12 5.76
CA TYR A 11 -3.12 -0.56 4.82
C TYR A 11 -2.57 -1.92 5.21
N VAL A 12 -2.52 -2.23 6.50
CA VAL A 12 -2.07 -3.54 6.97
C VAL A 12 -3.03 -4.63 6.49
N ALA A 13 -4.33 -4.41 6.64
CA ALA A 13 -5.33 -5.37 6.16
C ALA A 13 -5.26 -5.54 4.64
N TYR A 14 -5.01 -4.44 3.93
CA TYR A 14 -4.85 -4.49 2.47
C TYR A 14 -3.65 -5.34 2.08
N ILE A 15 -2.50 -5.10 2.71
CA ILE A 15 -1.29 -5.89 2.46
C ILE A 15 -1.54 -7.37 2.78
N ASP A 16 -2.16 -7.65 3.93
CA ASP A 16 -2.44 -9.02 4.33
C ASP A 16 -3.32 -9.73 3.31
N SER A 17 -4.36 -9.06 2.81
CA SER A 17 -5.23 -9.65 1.81
C SER A 17 -4.48 -9.95 0.50
N LEU A 18 -3.58 -9.07 0.10
CA LEU A 18 -2.79 -9.27 -1.11
C LEU A 18 -1.82 -10.43 -0.96
N ILE A 19 -1.18 -10.54 0.19
CA ILE A 19 -0.27 -11.67 0.47
C ILE A 19 -1.05 -12.98 0.47
N THR A 20 -2.22 -12.99 1.08
CA THR A 20 -3.04 -14.19 1.18
C THR A 20 -3.41 -14.75 -0.19
N VAL A 21 -3.73 -13.88 -1.15
CA VAL A 21 -4.14 -14.33 -2.49
C VAL A 21 -2.97 -14.49 -3.45
N SER A 22 -1.78 -14.07 -3.05
CA SER A 22 -0.61 -14.18 -3.92
C SER A 22 -0.18 -15.63 -4.09
N PRO A 23 0.23 -16.04 -5.29
CA PRO A 23 0.83 -17.37 -5.47
C PRO A 23 2.22 -17.49 -4.86
N LYS A 24 2.85 -16.36 -4.53
CA LYS A 24 4.18 -16.37 -3.93
C LYS A 24 4.11 -16.58 -2.43
N SER A 25 5.13 -17.24 -1.88
CA SER A 25 5.24 -17.36 -0.43
C SER A 25 5.62 -16.02 0.19
N GLN A 26 5.29 -15.84 1.46
CA GLN A 26 5.66 -14.64 2.18
C GLN A 26 7.18 -14.44 2.20
N SER A 27 7.94 -15.53 2.33
CA SER A 27 9.40 -15.48 2.29
C SER A 27 9.90 -14.99 0.94
N ALA A 28 9.28 -15.43 -0.16
CA ALA A 28 9.68 -15.00 -1.49
C ALA A 28 9.40 -13.52 -1.69
N ILE A 29 8.23 -13.06 -1.25
CA ILE A 29 7.86 -11.65 -1.32
C ILE A 29 8.86 -10.81 -0.53
N SER A 30 9.15 -11.23 0.69
CA SER A 30 10.09 -10.53 1.56
C SER A 30 11.45 -10.36 0.88
N ARG A 31 11.92 -11.42 0.26
CA ARG A 31 13.21 -11.40 -0.45
C ARG A 31 13.17 -10.48 -1.66
N GLU A 32 12.09 -10.50 -2.41
CA GLU A 32 11.94 -9.64 -3.59
C GLU A 32 12.02 -8.15 -3.23
N ILE A 33 11.49 -7.78 -2.07
CA ILE A 33 11.50 -6.37 -1.66
C ILE A 33 12.76 -6.00 -0.88
N GLY A 34 13.71 -6.92 -0.80
CA GLY A 34 15.05 -6.63 -0.28
C GLY A 34 15.27 -6.91 1.19
N TYR A 35 14.38 -7.65 1.83
CA TYR A 35 14.59 -8.05 3.23
C TYR A 35 15.29 -9.40 3.28
N LYS A 36 16.36 -9.46 4.07
CA LYS A 36 17.05 -10.71 4.32
C LYS A 36 16.32 -11.58 5.33
N ASN A 37 15.63 -10.92 6.27
CA ASN A 37 14.88 -11.62 7.31
C ASN A 37 13.41 -11.62 6.97
N PRO A 38 12.80 -12.80 6.71
CA PRO A 38 11.38 -12.85 6.35
C PRO A 38 10.45 -12.41 7.47
N ASN A 39 10.92 -12.36 8.73
CA ASN A 39 10.10 -11.89 9.84
C ASN A 39 9.73 -10.41 9.74
N ILE A 40 10.51 -9.63 9.00
CA ILE A 40 10.20 -8.20 8.84
C ILE A 40 8.84 -8.02 8.17
N LEU A 41 8.58 -8.74 7.10
CA LEU A 41 7.30 -8.64 6.42
C LEU A 41 6.16 -9.13 7.31
N SER A 42 6.40 -10.15 8.11
CA SER A 42 5.42 -10.64 9.07
C SER A 42 5.05 -9.56 10.10
N LEU A 43 6.04 -8.81 10.57
CA LEU A 43 5.82 -7.73 11.53
C LEU A 43 5.05 -6.57 10.88
N ILE A 44 5.36 -6.24 9.63
CA ILE A 44 4.63 -5.23 8.88
C ILE A 44 3.17 -5.67 8.70
N LYS A 45 2.97 -6.92 8.31
CA LYS A 45 1.64 -7.51 8.10
C LYS A 45 0.78 -7.48 9.37
N LYS A 46 1.42 -7.57 10.53
CA LYS A 46 0.73 -7.53 11.81
C LYS A 46 0.59 -6.12 12.38
N GLY A 47 1.10 -5.13 11.67
CA GLY A 47 1.02 -3.75 12.13
C GLY A 47 1.99 -3.42 13.25
N ARG A 48 2.98 -4.26 13.48
CA ARG A 48 3.93 -4.04 14.59
C ARG A 48 5.07 -3.11 14.23
N ILE A 49 5.44 -3.06 12.96
CA ILE A 49 6.39 -2.07 12.45
C ILE A 49 5.78 -1.44 11.21
N PRO A 50 6.12 -0.17 10.93
CA PRO A 50 5.56 0.50 9.76
C PRO A 50 6.21 0.00 8.48
N LEU A 51 5.47 0.09 7.37
CA LEU A 51 6.02 -0.17 6.05
C LEU A 51 6.83 1.06 5.64
N PRO A 52 8.14 0.92 5.41
CA PRO A 52 8.93 2.07 4.93
C PRO A 52 8.43 2.55 3.57
N VAL A 53 8.46 3.86 3.36
CA VAL A 53 7.97 4.45 2.11
C VAL A 53 8.72 3.89 0.91
N GLU A 54 10.02 3.69 1.04
CA GLU A 54 10.84 3.14 -0.04
C GLU A 54 10.54 1.69 -0.38
N LYS A 55 9.79 1.00 0.46
CA LYS A 55 9.37 -0.38 0.20
C LYS A 55 7.98 -0.47 -0.44
N VAL A 56 7.27 0.65 -0.52
CA VAL A 56 5.90 0.64 -1.06
C VAL A 56 5.88 0.17 -2.51
N LEU A 57 6.71 0.76 -3.36
CA LEU A 57 6.73 0.39 -4.78
C LEU A 57 7.20 -1.07 -4.99
N PRO A 58 8.32 -1.50 -4.40
CA PRO A 58 8.71 -2.92 -4.55
C PRO A 58 7.65 -3.89 -4.05
N LEU A 59 7.01 -3.58 -2.93
CA LEU A 59 5.98 -4.47 -2.38
C LEU A 59 4.76 -4.53 -3.31
N ALA A 60 4.30 -3.39 -3.80
CA ALA A 60 3.18 -3.36 -4.73
C ALA A 60 3.49 -4.17 -5.99
N GLU A 61 4.70 -4.03 -6.52
CA GLU A 61 5.12 -4.79 -7.69
C GLU A 61 5.16 -6.30 -7.39
N ALA A 62 5.72 -6.67 -6.24
CA ALA A 62 5.79 -8.09 -5.86
C ALA A 62 4.41 -8.71 -5.69
N LEU A 63 3.44 -7.92 -5.25
CA LEU A 63 2.07 -8.38 -5.02
C LEU A 63 1.15 -8.12 -6.22
N ASN A 64 1.68 -7.54 -7.28
CA ASN A 64 0.90 -7.17 -8.46
C ASN A 64 -0.26 -6.23 -8.09
N ALA A 65 0.01 -5.28 -7.22
CA ALA A 65 -0.96 -4.31 -6.73
C ALA A 65 -0.68 -2.92 -7.30
N ASP A 66 -1.66 -2.03 -7.17
CA ASP A 66 -1.51 -0.64 -7.60
C ASP A 66 -0.60 0.09 -6.61
N PRO A 67 0.60 0.51 -7.02
CA PRO A 67 1.53 1.17 -6.10
C PRO A 67 1.03 2.51 -5.60
N VAL A 68 0.28 3.24 -6.42
CA VAL A 68 -0.22 4.55 -6.01
C VAL A 68 -1.29 4.40 -4.93
N ARG A 69 -2.15 3.38 -5.07
CA ARG A 69 -3.15 3.10 -4.06
C ARG A 69 -2.50 2.75 -2.73
N LEU A 70 -1.51 1.87 -2.76
CA LEU A 70 -0.82 1.48 -1.53
C LEU A 70 -0.11 2.68 -0.91
N MET A 71 0.57 3.49 -1.71
CA MET A 71 1.24 4.69 -1.21
C MET A 71 0.27 5.64 -0.55
N MET A 72 -0.90 5.88 -1.17
CA MET A 72 -1.90 6.78 -0.57
C MET A 72 -2.40 6.26 0.77
N MET A 73 -2.60 4.95 0.89
CA MET A 73 -3.04 4.37 2.17
C MET A 73 -1.97 4.53 3.24
N VAL A 74 -0.69 4.39 2.89
CA VAL A 74 0.40 4.59 3.81
C VAL A 74 0.50 6.06 4.22
N LEU A 75 0.35 6.98 3.26
CA LEU A 75 0.38 8.41 3.56
C LEU A 75 -0.78 8.85 4.45
N GLU A 76 -1.97 8.26 4.25
CA GLU A 76 -3.11 8.56 5.13
C GLU A 76 -2.78 8.27 6.59
N ASP A 77 -1.99 7.24 6.83
CA ASP A 77 -1.57 6.88 8.17
C ASP A 77 -0.49 7.79 8.73
N ARG A 78 0.52 8.12 7.91
CA ARG A 78 1.72 8.80 8.39
C ARG A 78 1.76 10.28 8.15
N GLN A 79 1.20 10.73 7.05
CA GLN A 79 1.23 12.14 6.68
C GLN A 79 -0.13 12.52 6.10
N PRO A 80 -1.17 12.56 6.97
CA PRO A 80 -2.53 12.82 6.48
C PRO A 80 -2.66 14.16 5.77
N GLU A 81 -1.92 15.18 6.19
CA GLU A 81 -1.97 16.47 5.51
C GLU A 81 -1.46 16.39 4.08
N LEU A 82 -0.42 15.58 3.87
CA LEU A 82 0.10 15.38 2.51
C LEU A 82 -0.91 14.59 1.67
N ALA A 83 -1.52 13.57 2.25
CA ALA A 83 -2.53 12.80 1.54
C ALA A 83 -3.70 13.69 1.13
N ASP A 84 -4.17 14.54 2.03
CA ASP A 84 -5.25 15.49 1.75
C ASP A 84 -4.85 16.48 0.66
N PHE A 85 -3.65 17.00 0.73
CA PHE A 85 -3.14 17.92 -0.28
C PHE A 85 -3.17 17.27 -1.67
N LEU A 86 -2.66 16.05 -1.77
CA LEU A 86 -2.61 15.35 -3.05
C LEU A 86 -4.01 15.13 -3.63
N ARG A 87 -4.97 14.78 -2.78
CA ARG A 87 -6.36 14.61 -3.21
C ARG A 87 -6.98 15.93 -3.66
N ASP A 88 -6.78 16.98 -2.87
CA ASP A 88 -7.37 18.29 -3.16
C ASP A 88 -6.82 18.87 -4.44
N GLN A 89 -5.58 18.59 -4.76
CA GLN A 89 -4.95 19.05 -5.98
C GLN A 89 -5.22 18.15 -7.18
N GLY A 90 -5.97 17.08 -6.98
CA GLY A 90 -6.29 16.15 -8.05
C GLY A 90 -5.11 15.29 -8.48
N ILE A 91 -4.11 15.17 -7.62
CA ILE A 91 -2.92 14.36 -7.90
C ILE A 91 -3.10 12.93 -7.40
N ALA A 92 -4.01 12.75 -6.44
CA ALA A 92 -4.28 11.43 -5.88
C ALA A 92 -4.78 10.46 -6.94
N PRO A 93 -4.47 9.17 -6.80
CA PRO A 93 -4.88 8.19 -7.79
C PRO A 93 -6.38 8.05 -7.85
N LEU A 94 -6.87 7.86 -9.05
CA LEU A 94 -8.25 7.54 -9.26
C LEU A 94 -8.47 6.07 -8.94
N THR A 95 -9.70 5.72 -8.57
CA THR A 95 -10.08 4.32 -8.48
C THR A 95 -10.01 3.71 -9.89
N PRO A 96 -9.95 2.38 -10.02
CA PRO A 96 -9.98 1.76 -11.33
C PRO A 96 -11.19 2.20 -12.17
N GLU A 97 -12.36 2.34 -11.53
CA GLU A 97 -13.58 2.78 -12.21
C GLU A 97 -13.43 4.22 -12.71
N GLU A 98 -12.86 5.08 -11.89
CA GLU A 98 -12.64 6.47 -12.29
C GLU A 98 -11.64 6.57 -13.44
N ARG A 99 -10.61 5.73 -13.45
CA ARG A 99 -9.64 5.69 -14.54
C ARG A 99 -10.31 5.29 -15.86
N GLU A 100 -11.20 4.31 -15.81
CA GLU A 100 -11.92 3.85 -16.98
C GLU A 100 -12.81 4.95 -17.54
N VAL A 101 -13.50 5.66 -16.66
CA VAL A 101 -14.37 6.78 -17.08
C VAL A 101 -13.52 7.86 -17.75
N LEU A 102 -12.38 8.22 -17.15
CA LEU A 102 -11.51 9.24 -17.75
C LEU A 102 -10.95 8.80 -19.08
N ALA A 103 -10.56 7.53 -19.20
CA ALA A 103 -10.04 7.00 -20.46
C ALA A 103 -11.10 7.08 -21.56
N ALA A 104 -12.35 6.82 -21.23
CA ALA A 104 -13.45 6.93 -22.19
C ALA A 104 -13.63 8.37 -22.68
N PHE A 105 -13.45 9.35 -21.79
CA PHE A 105 -13.58 10.75 -22.17
C PHE A 105 -12.40 11.28 -22.99
N ARG A 106 -11.26 10.66 -22.89
CA ARG A 106 -10.07 11.08 -23.62
C ARG A 106 -10.06 10.60 -25.07
N ASN A 107 -10.86 9.61 -25.35
CA ASN A 107 -10.98 9.06 -26.68
C ASN A 107 -12.14 9.70 -27.42
#